data_0155ba7eaeea3d25e6fedab5c6929ab6
#
_entry.id   0155ba7eaeea3d25e6fedab5c6929ab6
#
_cell.length_a   1.000
_cell.length_b   1.000
_cell.length_c   1.000
_cell.angle_alpha   90.00
_cell.angle_beta   90.00
_cell.angle_gamma   90.00
#
_symmetry.space_group_name_H-M   'P 1'
#
loop_
_entity.id
_entity.type
_entity.pdbx_description
1 polymer ?
#
loop_
_entity_poly.entity_id
_entity_poly.type
_entity_poly.pdbx_seq_one_letter_code
_entity_poly.pdbx_strand_id
1 'polypeptide(L)'
;MGAGASSELTMGRAARMNLDALLALLDQARRLSGHTDYVVIGSLSILGLEEHVEIPSGMTLSNDVDCYTLHDPQRIFDLLGELGENSAYHVGSGYYLDAVSPGLPSLPSDWQQRLIKVERDGLRAWFLDPNDTALSKYARGEPRDQRWIRAGIQAGVVSLAMVKLRFASTNFLDQDEQQRARTLVDADQRWATGMKKGPEGP
;
A
#
# COMPACT_ATOMS: atom_id res chain seq x y z
N MET A 1 -30.93 -9.47 45.82
CA MET A 1 -30.58 -10.25 44.62
C MET A 1 -30.54 -9.26 43.45
N GLY A 2 -29.35 -8.79 43.08
CA GLY A 2 -29.13 -7.88 42.01
C GLY A 2 -28.12 -8.48 41.06
N ALA A 3 -28.60 -8.89 39.90
CA ALA A 3 -27.74 -9.42 38.85
C ALA A 3 -27.05 -8.25 38.15
N GLY A 4 -25.72 -8.19 38.33
CA GLY A 4 -24.84 -7.31 37.57
C GLY A 4 -24.68 -7.84 36.15
N ALA A 5 -25.26 -7.14 35.18
CA ALA A 5 -24.99 -7.38 33.77
C ALA A 5 -23.59 -6.81 33.47
N SER A 6 -22.61 -7.68 33.32
CA SER A 6 -21.32 -7.35 32.74
C SER A 6 -21.52 -7.06 31.25
N SER A 7 -21.47 -5.80 30.88
CA SER A 7 -21.33 -5.41 29.47
C SER A 7 -19.92 -5.75 29.01
N GLU A 8 -19.76 -6.90 28.40
CA GLU A 8 -18.60 -7.19 27.57
C GLU A 8 -18.56 -6.19 26.41
N LEU A 9 -17.68 -5.21 26.54
CA LEU A 9 -17.28 -4.36 25.42
C LEU A 9 -16.61 -5.28 24.39
N THR A 10 -17.40 -5.70 23.41
CA THR A 10 -16.88 -6.32 22.19
C THR A 10 -15.99 -5.27 21.52
N MET A 11 -14.69 -5.37 21.74
CA MET A 11 -13.72 -4.65 20.92
C MET A 11 -13.93 -5.13 19.48
N GLY A 12 -14.67 -4.32 18.71
CA GLY A 12 -14.92 -4.57 17.30
C GLY A 12 -13.58 -4.73 16.60
N ARG A 13 -13.39 -5.90 15.98
CA ARG A 13 -12.27 -6.16 15.08
C ARG A 13 -12.29 -5.00 14.08
N ALA A 14 -11.25 -4.15 14.10
CA ALA A 14 -11.14 -3.03 13.16
C ALA A 14 -11.44 -3.58 11.75
N ALA A 15 -12.43 -2.99 11.08
CA ALA A 15 -12.78 -3.41 9.74
C ALA A 15 -11.53 -3.22 8.87
N ARG A 16 -11.25 -4.22 7.99
CA ARG A 16 -10.10 -4.11 7.09
C ARG A 16 -10.28 -2.91 6.16
N MET A 17 -9.18 -2.17 5.90
CA MET A 17 -9.17 -1.11 4.89
C MET A 17 -9.60 -1.68 3.54
N ASN A 18 -10.52 -1.00 2.90
CA ASN A 18 -10.99 -1.23 1.53
C ASN A 18 -10.97 0.09 0.75
N LEU A 19 -11.24 0.04 -0.54
CA LEU A 19 -11.24 1.22 -1.39
C LEU A 19 -12.21 2.30 -0.90
N ASP A 20 -13.41 1.93 -0.47
CA ASP A 20 -14.41 2.91 0.01
C ASP A 20 -13.93 3.66 1.25
N ALA A 21 -13.34 2.95 2.22
CA ALA A 21 -12.79 3.55 3.43
C ALA A 21 -11.59 4.47 3.11
N LEU A 22 -10.72 4.06 2.18
CA LEU A 22 -9.59 4.86 1.73
C LEU A 22 -10.08 6.14 1.03
N LEU A 23 -11.03 6.02 0.10
CA LEU A 23 -11.59 7.19 -0.59
C LEU A 23 -12.33 8.12 0.38
N ALA A 24 -12.99 7.59 1.42
CA ALA A 24 -13.62 8.42 2.46
C ALA A 24 -12.57 9.23 3.26
N LEU A 25 -11.41 8.65 3.58
CA LEU A 25 -10.29 9.37 4.20
C LEU A 25 -9.76 10.48 3.28
N LEU A 26 -9.54 10.17 2.00
CA LEU A 26 -9.08 11.17 1.02
C LEU A 26 -10.13 12.27 0.76
N ASP A 27 -11.43 11.97 0.86
CA ASP A 27 -12.46 13.01 0.77
C ASP A 27 -12.44 13.95 1.98
N GLN A 28 -12.15 13.47 3.19
CA GLN A 28 -11.88 14.35 4.33
C GLN A 28 -10.64 15.22 4.08
N ALA A 29 -9.56 14.64 3.55
CA ALA A 29 -8.37 15.39 3.16
C ALA A 29 -8.69 16.48 2.12
N ARG A 30 -9.52 16.18 1.12
CA ARG A 30 -10.01 17.12 0.12
C ARG A 30 -10.78 18.30 0.75
N ARG A 31 -11.66 18.02 1.70
CA ARG A 31 -12.45 19.06 2.39
C ARG A 31 -11.57 20.01 3.20
N LEU A 32 -10.49 19.51 3.79
CA LEU A 32 -9.58 20.31 4.61
C LEU A 32 -8.56 21.10 3.77
N SER A 33 -8.04 20.48 2.69
CA SER A 33 -6.95 21.06 1.89
C SER A 33 -7.42 21.82 0.65
N GLY A 34 -8.61 21.49 0.12
CA GLY A 34 -9.08 21.94 -1.19
C GLY A 34 -8.45 21.21 -2.38
N HIS A 35 -7.49 20.31 -2.18
CA HIS A 35 -6.90 19.49 -3.24
C HIS A 35 -7.81 18.34 -3.63
N THR A 36 -7.85 18.00 -4.92
CA THR A 36 -8.71 16.95 -5.47
C THR A 36 -7.92 15.73 -5.95
N ASP A 37 -6.60 15.84 -6.04
CA ASP A 37 -5.72 14.81 -6.60
C ASP A 37 -4.72 14.32 -5.55
N TYR A 38 -4.78 13.04 -5.24
CA TYR A 38 -3.91 12.39 -4.27
C TYR A 38 -3.20 11.21 -4.90
N VAL A 39 -1.93 11.05 -4.59
CA VAL A 39 -1.16 9.86 -4.97
C VAL A 39 -1.02 8.96 -3.75
N VAL A 40 -1.48 7.72 -3.87
CA VAL A 40 -1.41 6.69 -2.84
C VAL A 40 -0.27 5.72 -3.20
N ILE A 41 0.68 5.60 -2.30
CA ILE A 41 1.81 4.68 -2.41
C ILE A 41 1.76 3.63 -1.28
N GLY A 42 2.82 2.87 -1.09
CA GLY A 42 2.89 1.90 0.01
C GLY A 42 1.93 0.71 -0.13
N SER A 43 1.61 0.07 1.00
CA SER A 43 0.87 -1.19 1.02
C SER A 43 -0.54 -1.08 0.46
N LEU A 44 -1.22 0.01 0.76
CA LEU A 44 -2.63 0.21 0.39
C LEU A 44 -2.83 0.73 -1.04
N SER A 45 -1.74 1.01 -1.79
CA SER A 45 -1.86 1.32 -3.21
C SER A 45 -2.52 0.20 -4.02
N ILE A 46 -2.45 -1.04 -3.52
CA ILE A 46 -3.11 -2.20 -4.14
C ILE A 46 -4.63 -2.04 -4.25
N LEU A 47 -5.26 -1.22 -3.40
CA LEU A 47 -6.71 -0.97 -3.42
C LEU A 47 -7.17 -0.28 -4.70
N GLY A 48 -6.27 0.36 -5.46
CA GLY A 48 -6.59 0.87 -6.79
C GLY A 48 -7.04 -0.21 -7.79
N LEU A 49 -6.80 -1.48 -7.50
CA LEU A 49 -7.26 -2.62 -8.30
C LEU A 49 -8.53 -3.29 -7.76
N GLU A 50 -9.06 -2.89 -6.60
CA GLU A 50 -10.13 -3.63 -5.89
C GLU A 50 -11.42 -3.77 -6.72
N GLU A 51 -11.71 -2.82 -7.62
CA GLU A 51 -12.87 -2.91 -8.52
C GLU A 51 -12.67 -3.94 -9.67
N HIS A 52 -11.46 -4.43 -9.88
CA HIS A 52 -11.11 -5.29 -11.02
C HIS A 52 -10.65 -6.69 -10.62
N VAL A 53 -10.06 -6.83 -9.42
CA VAL A 53 -9.53 -8.10 -8.93
C VAL A 53 -9.77 -8.24 -7.43
N GLU A 54 -9.90 -9.49 -6.97
CA GLU A 54 -9.95 -9.78 -5.53
C GLU A 54 -8.56 -9.55 -4.90
N ILE A 55 -8.50 -8.64 -3.92
CA ILE A 55 -7.27 -8.30 -3.22
C ILE A 55 -7.03 -9.27 -2.07
N PRO A 56 -5.87 -9.98 -2.04
CA PRO A 56 -5.52 -10.87 -0.94
C PRO A 56 -5.51 -10.14 0.39
N SER A 57 -6.08 -10.77 1.38
CA SER A 57 -6.20 -10.19 2.73
C SER A 57 -4.87 -9.80 3.37
N GLY A 58 -3.78 -10.49 3.04
CA GLY A 58 -2.43 -10.18 3.52
C GLY A 58 -1.85 -8.89 2.94
N MET A 59 -2.46 -8.32 1.90
CA MET A 59 -2.00 -7.09 1.25
C MET A 59 -2.66 -5.82 1.80
N THR A 60 -3.74 -5.94 2.58
CA THR A 60 -4.51 -4.82 3.14
C THR A 60 -4.52 -4.81 4.67
N LEU A 61 -3.41 -5.24 5.29
CA LEU A 61 -3.28 -5.29 6.75
C LEU A 61 -2.90 -3.93 7.38
N SER A 62 -2.44 -2.99 6.56
CA SER A 62 -2.08 -1.64 7.02
C SER A 62 -3.33 -0.84 7.34
N ASN A 63 -3.22 0.07 8.32
CA ASN A 63 -4.21 1.08 8.65
C ASN A 63 -3.71 2.52 8.36
N ASP A 64 -2.44 2.64 7.94
CA ASP A 64 -1.82 3.86 7.44
C ASP A 64 -1.97 3.98 5.92
N VAL A 65 -2.47 5.11 5.46
CA VAL A 65 -2.56 5.46 4.04
C VAL A 65 -1.39 6.37 3.69
N ASP A 66 -0.33 5.76 3.13
CA ASP A 66 0.82 6.50 2.61
C ASP A 66 0.39 7.32 1.38
N CYS A 67 0.30 8.64 1.49
CA CYS A 67 -0.10 9.47 0.35
C CYS A 67 0.47 10.89 0.37
N TYR A 68 0.31 11.58 -0.76
CA TYR A 68 0.61 13.00 -0.92
C TYR A 68 -0.34 13.65 -1.94
N THR A 69 -0.46 14.97 -1.91
CA THR A 69 -1.20 15.75 -2.90
C THR A 69 -0.39 15.91 -4.19
N LEU A 70 -0.97 15.59 -5.34
CA LEU A 70 -0.25 15.51 -6.61
C LEU A 70 0.42 16.84 -7.02
N HIS A 71 -0.27 17.96 -6.84
CA HIS A 71 0.20 19.27 -7.34
C HIS A 71 0.99 20.08 -6.31
N ASP A 72 0.84 19.78 -5.03
CA ASP A 72 1.59 20.40 -3.91
C ASP A 72 1.87 19.33 -2.85
N PRO A 73 2.90 18.48 -3.05
CA PRO A 73 3.16 17.35 -2.16
C PRO A 73 3.37 17.72 -0.68
N GLN A 74 3.83 18.94 -0.40
CA GLN A 74 4.05 19.39 0.98
C GLN A 74 2.73 19.66 1.72
N ARG A 75 1.66 19.96 1.00
CA ARG A 75 0.35 20.28 1.60
C ARG A 75 -0.23 19.13 2.42
N ILE A 76 0.13 17.90 2.12
CA ILE A 76 -0.34 16.72 2.84
C ILE A 76 0.07 16.75 4.33
N PHE A 77 1.26 17.31 4.65
CA PHE A 77 1.77 17.36 6.01
C PHE A 77 0.93 18.26 6.94
N ASP A 78 0.23 19.25 6.38
CA ASP A 78 -0.66 20.14 7.14
C ASP A 78 -1.91 19.42 7.64
N LEU A 79 -2.22 18.25 7.10
CA LEU A 79 -3.42 17.46 7.43
C LEU A 79 -3.19 16.47 8.57
N LEU A 80 -1.94 16.25 9.00
CA LEU A 80 -1.60 15.23 9.98
C LEU A 80 -2.26 15.49 11.36
N GLY A 81 -2.51 16.74 11.74
CA GLY A 81 -3.22 17.07 12.97
C GLY A 81 -4.65 16.52 13.02
N GLU A 82 -5.33 16.54 11.87
CA GLU A 82 -6.74 16.15 11.75
C GLU A 82 -6.94 14.70 11.31
N LEU A 83 -6.04 14.18 10.45
CA LEU A 83 -6.20 12.88 9.78
C LEU A 83 -5.04 11.91 10.03
N GLY A 84 -3.96 12.34 10.66
CA GLY A 84 -2.78 11.54 10.94
C GLY A 84 -2.96 10.58 12.11
N GLU A 85 -1.89 9.89 12.45
CA GLU A 85 -1.85 8.96 13.59
C GLU A 85 -2.26 9.66 14.90
N ASN A 86 -3.09 8.99 15.71
CA ASN A 86 -3.64 9.48 16.96
C ASN A 86 -4.60 10.69 16.85
N SER A 87 -4.99 11.13 15.64
CA SER A 87 -6.03 12.13 15.45
C SER A 87 -7.41 11.58 15.86
N ALA A 88 -8.39 12.50 16.02
CA ALA A 88 -9.78 12.09 16.28
C ALA A 88 -10.36 11.21 15.16
N TYR A 89 -9.95 11.46 13.90
CA TYR A 89 -10.32 10.62 12.77
C TYR A 89 -9.76 9.20 12.92
N HIS A 90 -8.46 9.05 13.24
CA HIS A 90 -7.84 7.75 13.47
C HIS A 90 -8.54 6.97 14.60
N VAL A 91 -8.78 7.62 15.73
CA VAL A 91 -9.45 6.99 16.88
C VAL A 91 -10.87 6.51 16.52
N GLY A 92 -11.59 7.26 15.69
CA GLY A 92 -12.96 6.93 15.30
C GLY A 92 -13.06 5.89 14.19
N SER A 93 -12.17 5.93 13.20
CA SER A 93 -12.21 5.07 12.00
C SER A 93 -11.30 3.84 12.09
N GLY A 94 -10.23 3.90 12.88
CA GLY A 94 -9.16 2.92 12.91
C GLY A 94 -8.12 3.08 11.80
N TYR A 95 -8.24 4.12 10.95
CA TYR A 95 -7.36 4.42 9.83
C TYR A 95 -6.83 5.84 9.92
N TYR A 96 -5.67 6.08 9.34
CA TYR A 96 -5.08 7.42 9.32
C TYR A 96 -4.27 7.68 8.04
N LEU A 97 -4.05 8.96 7.78
CA LEU A 97 -3.23 9.44 6.69
C LEU A 97 -1.78 9.48 7.17
N ASP A 98 -0.88 8.84 6.42
CA ASP A 98 0.56 8.98 6.58
C ASP A 98 1.12 9.83 5.43
N ALA A 99 1.65 11.01 5.78
CA ALA A 99 2.15 11.95 4.80
C ALA A 99 3.55 11.53 4.35
N VAL A 100 3.70 11.30 3.05
CA VAL A 100 4.96 10.84 2.47
C VAL A 100 5.47 11.79 1.39
N SER A 101 6.79 11.85 1.24
CA SER A 101 7.43 12.61 0.16
C SER A 101 7.45 11.79 -1.12
N PRO A 102 7.19 12.38 -2.31
CA PRO A 102 7.23 11.67 -3.59
C PRO A 102 8.56 10.98 -3.90
N GLY A 103 9.65 11.52 -3.38
CA GLY A 103 10.99 10.99 -3.57
C GLY A 103 11.43 9.95 -2.53
N LEU A 104 10.56 9.59 -1.58
CA LEU A 104 10.92 8.65 -0.52
C LEU A 104 11.10 7.21 -1.01
N PRO A 105 10.21 6.63 -1.85
CA PRO A 105 10.35 5.25 -2.27
C PRO A 105 11.30 5.08 -3.44
N SER A 106 12.07 3.99 -3.46
CA SER A 106 12.85 3.56 -4.62
C SER A 106 11.92 3.01 -5.69
N LEU A 107 11.78 3.74 -6.81
CA LEU A 107 10.83 3.44 -7.88
C LEU A 107 11.51 3.51 -9.26
N PRO A 108 10.98 2.79 -10.29
CA PRO A 108 11.41 2.96 -11.68
C PRO A 108 11.21 4.40 -12.16
N SER A 109 12.07 4.89 -13.04
CA SER A 109 12.09 6.29 -13.49
C SER A 109 10.79 6.76 -14.17
N ASP A 110 9.97 5.83 -14.67
CA ASP A 110 8.72 6.08 -15.42
C ASP A 110 7.46 5.63 -14.66
N TRP A 111 7.53 5.44 -13.35
CA TRP A 111 6.44 4.90 -12.52
C TRP A 111 5.15 5.72 -12.60
N GLN A 112 5.24 7.05 -12.75
CA GLN A 112 4.06 7.92 -12.85
C GLN A 112 3.16 7.60 -14.03
N GLN A 113 3.72 7.04 -15.12
CA GLN A 113 2.97 6.66 -16.31
C GLN A 113 2.07 5.44 -16.10
N ARG A 114 2.27 4.72 -14.99
CA ARG A 114 1.54 3.49 -14.64
C ARG A 114 0.62 3.65 -13.44
N LEU A 115 0.45 4.85 -12.94
CA LEU A 115 -0.50 5.12 -11.87
C LEU A 115 -1.91 4.68 -12.29
N ILE A 116 -2.56 3.96 -11.39
CA ILE A 116 -3.94 3.50 -11.56
C ILE A 116 -4.85 4.60 -11.02
N LYS A 117 -5.70 5.15 -11.87
CA LYS A 117 -6.62 6.23 -11.49
C LYS A 117 -7.96 5.65 -11.05
N VAL A 118 -8.42 6.07 -9.88
CA VAL A 118 -9.80 5.93 -9.42
C VAL A 118 -10.38 7.33 -9.22
N GLU A 119 -11.56 7.57 -9.79
CA GLU A 119 -12.23 8.87 -9.69
C GLU A 119 -13.65 8.69 -9.14
N ARG A 120 -13.98 9.44 -8.09
CA ARG A 120 -15.30 9.40 -7.46
C ARG A 120 -15.65 10.78 -6.90
N ASP A 121 -16.82 11.32 -7.27
CA ASP A 121 -17.36 12.58 -6.75
C ASP A 121 -16.38 13.78 -6.81
N GLY A 122 -15.58 13.85 -7.89
CA GLY A 122 -14.59 14.90 -8.11
C GLY A 122 -13.28 14.72 -7.32
N LEU A 123 -13.13 13.64 -6.55
CA LEU A 123 -11.87 13.19 -5.98
C LEU A 123 -11.16 12.26 -6.96
N ARG A 124 -9.88 12.45 -7.20
CA ARG A 124 -9.01 11.60 -8.01
C ARG A 124 -7.90 11.01 -7.14
N ALA A 125 -7.93 9.72 -6.96
CA ALA A 125 -6.89 8.95 -6.29
C ALA A 125 -6.05 8.21 -7.34
N TRP A 126 -4.73 8.38 -7.28
CA TRP A 126 -3.74 7.80 -8.17
C TRP A 126 -2.92 6.78 -7.40
N PHE A 127 -3.12 5.51 -7.68
CA PHE A 127 -2.50 4.41 -6.95
C PHE A 127 -1.26 3.90 -7.65
N LEU A 128 -0.20 3.66 -6.89
CA LEU A 128 1.02 3.06 -7.42
C LEU A 128 0.75 1.65 -7.95
N ASP A 129 1.31 1.33 -9.15
CA ASP A 129 1.23 -0.01 -9.73
C ASP A 129 1.80 -1.06 -8.78
N PRO A 130 1.18 -2.25 -8.62
CA PRO A 130 1.61 -3.25 -7.64
C PRO A 130 3.03 -3.79 -7.89
N ASN A 131 3.53 -3.81 -9.12
CA ASN A 131 4.91 -4.23 -9.40
C ASN A 131 5.92 -3.14 -9.02
N ASP A 132 5.55 -1.87 -9.16
CA ASP A 132 6.37 -0.73 -8.72
C ASP A 132 6.36 -0.65 -7.18
N THR A 133 5.20 -0.91 -6.53
CA THR A 133 5.11 -1.07 -5.09
C THR A 133 5.99 -2.22 -4.58
N ALA A 134 5.99 -3.36 -5.29
CA ALA A 134 6.86 -4.49 -4.93
C ALA A 134 8.34 -4.11 -5.01
N LEU A 135 8.77 -3.33 -6.00
CA LEU A 135 10.16 -2.85 -6.12
C LEU A 135 10.56 -1.99 -4.93
N SER A 136 9.73 -1.02 -4.55
CA SER A 136 9.97 -0.20 -3.35
C SER A 136 10.06 -1.06 -2.08
N LYS A 137 9.20 -2.10 -1.97
CA LYS A 137 9.23 -3.04 -0.86
C LYS A 137 10.49 -3.93 -0.85
N TYR A 138 10.96 -4.38 -2.01
CA TYR A 138 12.24 -5.10 -2.12
C TYR A 138 13.43 -4.21 -1.71
N ALA A 139 13.40 -2.94 -2.07
CA ALA A 139 14.41 -1.96 -1.68
C ALA A 139 14.48 -1.81 -0.15
N ARG A 140 13.34 -1.61 0.52
CA ARG A 140 13.24 -1.53 1.97
C ARG A 140 13.62 -2.85 2.65
N GLY A 141 13.08 -3.97 2.17
CA GLY A 141 13.48 -5.33 2.56
C GLY A 141 13.01 -5.80 3.92
N GLU A 142 11.92 -5.24 4.47
CA GLU A 142 11.38 -5.65 5.74
C GLU A 142 10.60 -6.98 5.66
N PRO A 143 10.51 -7.77 6.76
CA PRO A 143 9.75 -9.03 6.75
C PRO A 143 8.27 -8.87 6.39
N ARG A 144 7.64 -7.74 6.75
CA ARG A 144 6.24 -7.44 6.37
C ARG A 144 6.11 -7.21 4.86
N ASP A 145 7.13 -6.62 4.23
CA ASP A 145 7.15 -6.38 2.79
C ASP A 145 7.20 -7.68 2.00
N GLN A 146 8.02 -8.62 2.45
CA GLN A 146 8.11 -9.92 1.81
C GLN A 146 6.79 -10.71 1.89
N ARG A 147 6.05 -10.62 3.01
CA ARG A 147 4.72 -11.21 3.13
C ARG A 147 3.74 -10.60 2.12
N TRP A 148 3.72 -9.27 2.00
CA TRP A 148 2.89 -8.54 1.05
C TRP A 148 3.19 -8.95 -0.39
N ILE A 149 4.48 -8.95 -0.77
CA ILE A 149 4.94 -9.33 -2.11
C ILE A 149 4.53 -10.76 -2.45
N ARG A 150 4.78 -11.72 -1.55
CA ARG A 150 4.45 -13.13 -1.77
C ARG A 150 2.95 -13.36 -1.89
N ALA A 151 2.14 -12.69 -1.08
CA ALA A 151 0.68 -12.73 -1.25
C ALA A 151 0.26 -12.22 -2.65
N GLY A 152 0.86 -11.13 -3.12
CA GLY A 152 0.61 -10.59 -4.45
C GLY A 152 1.07 -11.51 -5.59
N ILE A 153 2.22 -12.19 -5.45
CA ILE A 153 2.70 -13.17 -6.42
C ILE A 153 1.77 -14.37 -6.49
N GLN A 154 1.32 -14.89 -5.34
CA GLN A 154 0.40 -16.02 -5.29
C GLN A 154 -0.96 -15.72 -5.94
N ALA A 155 -1.46 -14.51 -5.75
CA ALA A 155 -2.71 -14.04 -6.35
C ALA A 155 -2.57 -13.57 -7.81
N GLY A 156 -1.34 -13.49 -8.34
CA GLY A 156 -1.10 -13.02 -9.70
C GLY A 156 -1.20 -11.50 -9.90
N VAL A 157 -1.36 -10.71 -8.82
CA VAL A 157 -1.40 -9.24 -8.89
C VAL A 157 0.00 -8.61 -8.89
N VAL A 158 1.02 -9.36 -8.45
CA VAL A 158 2.44 -9.01 -8.59
C VAL A 158 3.11 -10.01 -9.51
N SER A 159 3.77 -9.52 -10.57
CA SER A 159 4.50 -10.30 -11.55
C SER A 159 6.01 -10.17 -11.35
N LEU A 160 6.69 -11.24 -10.95
CA LEU A 160 8.16 -11.26 -10.86
C LEU A 160 8.85 -10.95 -12.19
N ALA A 161 8.24 -11.27 -13.32
CA ALA A 161 8.77 -10.91 -14.63
C ALA A 161 8.76 -9.38 -14.83
N MET A 162 7.66 -8.72 -14.44
CA MET A 162 7.57 -7.26 -14.51
C MET A 162 8.48 -6.57 -13.50
N VAL A 163 8.57 -7.09 -12.28
CA VAL A 163 9.52 -6.61 -11.26
C VAL A 163 10.96 -6.66 -11.81
N LYS A 164 11.39 -7.77 -12.39
CA LYS A 164 12.73 -7.91 -12.99
C LYS A 164 12.95 -6.97 -14.17
N LEU A 165 11.95 -6.82 -15.03
CA LEU A 165 12.04 -5.92 -16.17
C LEU A 165 12.27 -4.47 -15.73
N ARG A 166 11.54 -4.02 -14.72
CA ARG A 166 11.58 -2.63 -14.21
C ARG A 166 12.76 -2.38 -13.26
N PHE A 167 13.40 -3.43 -12.73
CA PHE A 167 14.50 -3.33 -11.78
C PHE A 167 15.65 -2.47 -12.32
N ALA A 168 15.97 -2.58 -13.62
CA ALA A 168 17.07 -1.86 -14.24
C ALA A 168 16.86 -0.34 -14.30
N SER A 169 15.60 0.12 -14.33
CA SER A 169 15.24 1.55 -14.34
C SER A 169 14.87 2.09 -12.95
N THR A 170 15.00 1.26 -11.89
CA THR A 170 14.66 1.66 -10.53
C THR A 170 15.77 2.53 -9.94
N ASN A 171 15.38 3.70 -9.42
CA ASN A 171 16.28 4.61 -8.72
C ASN A 171 16.41 4.15 -7.26
N PHE A 172 17.42 3.35 -6.99
CA PHE A 172 17.77 2.93 -5.64
C PHE A 172 18.57 4.04 -4.93
N LEU A 173 18.47 4.07 -3.60
CA LEU A 173 19.16 5.04 -2.77
C LEU A 173 20.69 4.90 -2.91
N ASP A 174 21.18 3.65 -2.91
CA ASP A 174 22.59 3.30 -3.04
C ASP A 174 22.77 1.87 -3.58
N GLN A 175 24.02 1.44 -3.71
CA GLN A 175 24.37 0.11 -4.19
C GLN A 175 24.00 -1.01 -3.20
N ASP A 176 24.01 -0.73 -1.91
CA ASP A 176 23.67 -1.71 -0.88
C ASP A 176 22.16 -2.01 -0.89
N GLU A 177 21.35 -0.97 -1.05
CA GLU A 177 19.89 -1.13 -1.25
C GLU A 177 19.60 -1.92 -2.52
N GLN A 178 20.24 -1.58 -3.64
CA GLN A 178 20.09 -2.29 -4.90
C GLN A 178 20.47 -3.77 -4.78
N GLN A 179 21.59 -4.07 -4.12
CA GLN A 179 22.06 -5.45 -3.95
C GLN A 179 21.15 -6.24 -3.03
N ARG A 180 20.66 -5.64 -1.94
CA ARG A 180 19.65 -6.23 -1.05
C ARG A 180 18.38 -6.56 -1.81
N ALA A 181 17.83 -5.60 -2.56
CA ALA A 181 16.63 -5.79 -3.38
C ALA A 181 16.83 -6.94 -4.39
N ARG A 182 17.95 -6.97 -5.09
CA ARG A 182 18.29 -8.05 -6.05
C ARG A 182 18.28 -9.42 -5.38
N THR A 183 18.92 -9.55 -4.22
CA THR A 183 19.00 -10.81 -3.46
C THR A 183 17.60 -11.31 -3.09
N LEU A 184 16.70 -10.41 -2.67
CA LEU A 184 15.33 -10.75 -2.29
C LEU A 184 14.48 -11.14 -3.51
N VAL A 185 14.60 -10.43 -4.64
CA VAL A 185 13.92 -10.77 -5.90
C VAL A 185 14.33 -12.17 -6.38
N ASP A 186 15.63 -12.48 -6.33
CA ASP A 186 16.15 -13.79 -6.74
C ASP A 186 15.69 -14.90 -5.77
N ALA A 187 15.59 -14.61 -4.47
CA ALA A 187 15.04 -15.53 -3.49
C ALA A 187 13.56 -15.86 -3.78
N ASP A 188 12.74 -14.84 -4.07
CA ASP A 188 11.34 -15.04 -4.39
C ASP A 188 11.12 -15.69 -5.76
N GLN A 189 12.04 -15.51 -6.72
CA GLN A 189 12.02 -16.25 -7.98
C GLN A 189 12.22 -17.75 -7.75
N ARG A 190 13.18 -18.14 -6.89
CA ARG A 190 13.40 -19.56 -6.54
C ARG A 190 12.21 -20.13 -5.82
N TRP A 191 11.66 -19.40 -4.85
CA TRP A 191 10.48 -19.79 -4.10
C TRP A 191 9.26 -20.01 -5.01
N ALA A 192 8.95 -19.08 -5.91
CA ALA A 192 7.82 -19.18 -6.83
C ALA A 192 7.99 -20.35 -7.85
N THR A 193 9.24 -20.63 -8.25
CA THR A 193 9.54 -21.78 -9.14
C THR A 193 9.36 -23.11 -8.41
N GLY A 194 9.73 -23.18 -7.13
CA GLY A 194 9.52 -24.35 -6.27
C GLY A 194 8.03 -24.67 -6.05
N MET A 195 7.19 -23.64 -5.90
CA MET A 195 5.73 -23.84 -5.77
C MET A 195 5.09 -24.46 -7.02
N LYS A 196 5.56 -24.10 -8.22
CA LYS A 196 5.03 -24.63 -9.48
C LYS A 196 5.40 -26.11 -9.72
N LYS A 197 6.46 -26.62 -9.06
CA LYS A 197 6.93 -28.00 -9.25
C LYS A 197 6.17 -29.02 -8.40
N GLY A 198 5.30 -28.64 -7.45
CA GLY A 198 4.58 -29.55 -6.56
C GLY A 198 5.50 -30.55 -5.84
N PRO A 199 5.08 -31.25 -4.80
CA PRO A 199 5.84 -32.43 -4.35
C PRO A 199 5.82 -33.44 -5.48
N GLU A 200 6.99 -33.77 -6.04
CA GLU A 200 7.14 -35.00 -6.85
C GLU A 200 6.70 -36.14 -5.94
N GLY A 201 5.56 -36.75 -6.24
CA GLY A 201 5.07 -37.93 -5.53
C GLY A 201 6.08 -39.06 -5.60
N PRO A 202 6.07 -39.97 -4.59
CA PRO A 202 6.98 -41.11 -4.54
C PRO A 202 6.77 -42.08 -5.70
#